data_4b938749a9915094e0ac7d16b5c344ca
#
_entry.id   4b938749a9915094e0ac7d16b5c344ca
#
_cell.length_a   1.000
_cell.length_b   1.000
_cell.length_c   1.000
_cell.angle_alpha   90.00
_cell.angle_beta   90.00
_cell.angle_gamma   90.00
#
_symmetry.space_group_name_H-M   'P 1'
#
loop_
_entity.id
_entity.type
_entity.pdbx_description
1 polymer ?
#
loop_
_entity_poly.entity_id
_entity_poly.type
_entity_poly.pdbx_seq_one_letter_code
_entity_poly.pdbx_strand_id
1 'polypeptide(L)'
;MAIDKVREYFKTYQMDDHILEFDVSSATVELAAEALHCEGKRIAKTMSFLIGDQPILIVTAGDTKIDNAKYKHFFGAKAKMIPGNEVENIIGHAIGGVCPFAVNDNVKVYLDESLKRFETVFPAAGSPNSAIELTIPELEKYSNFLQWIDVCKDWQESNTI
;
A
#
# COMPACT_ATOMS: atom_id res chain seq x y z
N MET A 1 -6.57 6.35 17.00
CA MET A 1 -6.58 5.19 16.07
C MET A 1 -6.04 5.64 14.72
N ALA A 2 -5.33 4.77 14.04
CA ALA A 2 -4.74 5.14 12.75
C ALA A 2 -5.78 5.52 11.70
N ILE A 3 -6.94 4.87 11.71
CA ILE A 3 -7.99 5.23 10.76
C ILE A 3 -8.46 6.67 10.97
N ASP A 4 -8.45 7.15 12.20
CA ASP A 4 -8.87 8.52 12.47
C ASP A 4 -7.88 9.52 11.86
N LYS A 5 -6.58 9.21 11.88
CA LYS A 5 -5.58 10.04 11.23
C LYS A 5 -5.79 10.07 9.72
N VAL A 6 -6.11 8.93 9.14
CA VAL A 6 -6.36 8.82 7.70
C VAL A 6 -7.60 9.61 7.33
N ARG A 7 -8.67 9.53 8.15
CA ARG A 7 -9.88 10.31 7.91
C ARG A 7 -9.59 11.79 7.95
N GLU A 8 -8.84 12.26 8.96
CA GLU A 8 -8.48 13.68 9.07
C GLU A 8 -7.66 14.12 7.87
N TYR A 9 -6.74 13.27 7.43
CA TYR A 9 -5.94 13.56 6.26
C TYR A 9 -6.81 13.76 5.00
N PHE A 10 -7.70 12.80 4.74
CA PHE A 10 -8.57 12.90 3.57
C PHE A 10 -9.64 13.98 3.70
N LYS A 11 -10.00 14.34 4.92
CA LYS A 11 -10.97 15.42 5.14
C LYS A 11 -10.44 16.73 4.57
N THR A 12 -9.15 16.97 4.62
CA THR A 12 -8.55 18.19 4.05
C THR A 12 -8.74 18.25 2.54
N TYR A 13 -9.01 17.12 1.89
CA TYR A 13 -9.26 17.04 0.46
C TYR A 13 -10.73 16.74 0.15
N GLN A 14 -11.59 16.73 1.19
CA GLN A 14 -13.01 16.44 1.04
C GLN A 14 -13.23 15.01 0.49
N MET A 15 -12.37 14.08 0.89
CA MET A 15 -12.43 12.69 0.46
C MET A 15 -12.69 11.72 1.62
N ASP A 16 -12.91 12.23 2.83
CA ASP A 16 -13.08 11.37 4.00
C ASP A 16 -14.32 10.47 3.91
N ASP A 17 -15.35 10.91 3.19
CA ASP A 17 -16.55 10.10 3.00
C ASP A 17 -16.35 9.00 1.94
N HIS A 18 -15.21 8.96 1.27
CA HIS A 18 -14.89 7.89 0.34
C HIS A 18 -14.28 6.68 1.03
N ILE A 19 -13.91 6.81 2.31
CA ILE A 19 -13.36 5.70 3.08
C ILE A 19 -14.47 4.71 3.37
N LEU A 20 -14.21 3.43 3.04
CA LEU A 20 -15.15 2.35 3.26
C LEU A 20 -14.74 1.57 4.50
N GLU A 21 -15.68 1.35 5.42
CA GLU A 21 -15.43 0.50 6.58
C GLU A 21 -16.32 -0.73 6.48
N PHE A 22 -15.77 -1.88 6.84
CA PHE A 22 -16.46 -3.15 6.72
C PHE A 22 -16.75 -3.76 8.08
N ASP A 23 -17.77 -4.62 8.16
CA ASP A 23 -18.07 -5.37 9.35
C ASP A 23 -17.13 -6.58 9.50
N VAL A 24 -16.35 -6.87 8.46
CA VAL A 24 -15.42 -8.00 8.44
C VAL A 24 -14.02 -7.51 8.19
N SER A 25 -13.03 -8.36 8.48
CA SER A 25 -11.64 -8.00 8.26
C SER A 25 -11.32 -7.85 6.77
N SER A 26 -10.49 -6.87 6.44
CA SER A 26 -9.90 -6.70 5.11
C SER A 26 -8.38 -6.66 5.24
N ALA A 27 -7.83 -7.34 6.24
CA ALA A 27 -6.41 -7.24 6.57
C ALA A 27 -5.48 -7.96 5.59
N THR A 28 -5.99 -8.86 4.77
CA THR A 28 -5.21 -9.53 3.72
C THR A 28 -5.80 -9.18 2.37
N VAL A 29 -5.03 -9.43 1.30
CA VAL A 29 -5.51 -9.19 -0.06
C VAL A 29 -6.81 -9.98 -0.32
N GLU A 30 -6.84 -11.25 0.09
CA GLU A 30 -8.00 -12.11 -0.13
C GLU A 30 -9.23 -11.60 0.62
N LEU A 31 -9.05 -11.22 1.88
CA LEU A 31 -10.16 -10.71 2.69
C LEU A 31 -10.65 -9.35 2.16
N ALA A 32 -9.73 -8.49 1.75
CA ALA A 32 -10.10 -7.19 1.20
C ALA A 32 -10.86 -7.35 -0.12
N ALA A 33 -10.38 -8.23 -1.00
CA ALA A 33 -11.05 -8.50 -2.27
C ALA A 33 -12.47 -9.03 -2.04
N GLU A 34 -12.63 -9.90 -1.05
CA GLU A 34 -13.95 -10.45 -0.72
C GLU A 34 -14.87 -9.35 -0.19
N ALA A 35 -14.38 -8.53 0.74
CA ALA A 35 -15.19 -7.45 1.33
C ALA A 35 -15.62 -6.42 0.28
N LEU A 36 -14.76 -6.17 -0.71
CA LEU A 36 -15.01 -5.18 -1.76
C LEU A 36 -15.67 -5.76 -3.00
N HIS A 37 -15.81 -7.07 -3.06
CA HIS A 37 -16.36 -7.77 -4.24
C HIS A 37 -15.57 -7.43 -5.50
N CYS A 38 -14.24 -7.43 -5.39
CA CYS A 38 -13.37 -7.13 -6.52
C CYS A 38 -12.28 -8.20 -6.64
N GLU A 39 -11.49 -8.11 -7.73
CA GLU A 39 -10.38 -9.04 -7.92
C GLU A 39 -9.23 -8.65 -7.01
N GLY A 40 -8.51 -9.65 -6.50
CA GLY A 40 -7.37 -9.40 -5.59
C GLY A 40 -6.29 -8.51 -6.19
N LYS A 41 -6.11 -8.57 -7.52
CA LYS A 41 -5.09 -7.74 -8.17
C LYS A 41 -5.38 -6.24 -8.07
N ARG A 42 -6.62 -5.84 -7.83
CA ARG A 42 -6.98 -4.44 -7.67
C ARG A 42 -6.74 -3.91 -6.25
N ILE A 43 -6.43 -4.80 -5.30
CA ILE A 43 -6.06 -4.37 -3.96
C ILE A 43 -4.66 -3.77 -4.06
N ALA A 44 -4.46 -2.60 -3.47
CA ALA A 44 -3.15 -1.97 -3.41
C ALA A 44 -2.57 -2.28 -2.03
N LYS A 45 -1.72 -3.30 -1.96
CA LYS A 45 -1.12 -3.67 -0.67
C LYS A 45 0.12 -2.83 -0.42
N THR A 46 0.31 -2.42 0.81
CA THR A 46 1.42 -1.58 1.21
C THR A 46 2.37 -2.40 2.08
N MET A 47 3.60 -2.52 1.64
CA MET A 47 4.61 -3.31 2.33
C MET A 47 5.67 -2.38 2.92
N SER A 48 6.14 -2.70 4.12
CA SER A 48 7.08 -1.84 4.84
C SER A 48 8.45 -2.47 4.99
N PHE A 49 9.48 -1.70 4.68
CA PHE A 49 10.87 -2.16 4.70
C PHE A 49 11.78 -1.12 5.36
N LEU A 50 12.96 -1.58 5.77
CA LEU A 50 14.03 -0.70 6.24
C LEU A 50 15.21 -0.81 5.28
N ILE A 51 15.77 0.32 4.91
CA ILE A 51 17.05 0.39 4.20
C ILE A 51 17.96 1.11 5.18
N GLY A 52 18.82 0.33 5.88
CA GLY A 52 19.53 0.88 7.03
C GLY A 52 18.52 1.37 8.06
N ASP A 53 18.56 2.64 8.39
CA ASP A 53 17.62 3.23 9.34
C ASP A 53 16.46 3.95 8.65
N GLN A 54 16.38 3.90 7.32
CA GLN A 54 15.35 4.59 6.57
C GLN A 54 14.13 3.70 6.35
N PRO A 55 12.98 4.03 6.96
CA PRO A 55 11.75 3.28 6.67
C PRO A 55 11.17 3.68 5.33
N ILE A 56 10.72 2.70 4.57
CA ILE A 56 10.06 2.93 3.31
C ILE A 56 8.80 2.09 3.21
N LEU A 57 7.86 2.56 2.40
CA LEU A 57 6.68 1.81 2.02
C LEU A 57 6.72 1.61 0.50
N ILE A 58 6.33 0.42 0.07
CA ILE A 58 6.14 0.13 -1.35
C ILE A 58 4.70 -0.33 -1.51
N VAL A 59 3.94 0.40 -2.33
CA VAL A 59 2.55 0.06 -2.62
C VAL A 59 2.55 -0.75 -3.92
N THR A 60 1.99 -1.95 -3.87
CA THR A 60 2.00 -2.88 -5.01
C THR A 60 0.61 -3.45 -5.25
N ALA A 61 0.37 -3.96 -6.44
CA ALA A 61 -0.89 -4.64 -6.71
C ALA A 61 -0.95 -5.96 -5.94
N GLY A 62 -2.17 -6.39 -5.61
CA GLY A 62 -2.39 -7.53 -4.72
C GLY A 62 -1.92 -8.88 -5.27
N ASP A 63 -1.77 -9.00 -6.58
CA ASP A 63 -1.35 -10.26 -7.20
C ASP A 63 0.16 -10.38 -7.39
N THR A 64 0.93 -9.49 -6.79
CA THR A 64 2.38 -9.45 -6.99
C THR A 64 3.14 -9.95 -5.78
N LYS A 65 4.42 -10.22 -5.99
CA LYS A 65 5.38 -10.48 -4.92
C LYS A 65 6.61 -9.62 -5.19
N ILE A 66 7.32 -9.27 -4.13
CA ILE A 66 8.59 -8.55 -4.30
C ILE A 66 9.59 -9.50 -4.97
N ASP A 67 10.23 -9.01 -6.02
CA ASP A 67 11.33 -9.71 -6.68
C ASP A 67 12.61 -9.26 -5.98
N ASN A 68 13.23 -10.15 -5.24
CA ASN A 68 14.40 -9.78 -4.42
C ASN A 68 15.55 -9.24 -5.25
N ALA A 69 15.73 -9.74 -6.47
CA ALA A 69 16.80 -9.26 -7.35
C ALA A 69 16.51 -7.84 -7.83
N LYS A 70 15.28 -7.57 -8.24
CA LYS A 70 14.89 -6.21 -8.65
C LYS A 70 14.99 -5.23 -7.49
N TYR A 71 14.54 -5.65 -6.30
CA TYR A 71 14.62 -4.81 -5.11
C TYR A 71 16.08 -4.45 -4.80
N LYS A 72 16.96 -5.47 -4.77
CA LYS A 72 18.37 -5.24 -4.48
C LYS A 72 19.03 -4.35 -5.53
N HIS A 73 18.66 -4.57 -6.79
CA HIS A 73 19.21 -3.75 -7.87
C HIS A 73 18.83 -2.28 -7.72
N PHE A 74 17.56 -2.02 -7.38
CA PHE A 74 17.09 -0.65 -7.25
C PHE A 74 17.59 0.03 -5.98
N PHE A 75 17.49 -0.65 -4.84
CA PHE A 75 17.81 -0.05 -3.53
C PHE A 75 19.26 -0.27 -3.08
N GLY A 76 19.98 -1.18 -3.73
CA GLY A 76 21.37 -1.46 -3.36
C GLY A 76 21.51 -2.29 -2.09
N ALA A 77 20.44 -2.90 -1.60
CA ALA A 77 20.44 -3.69 -0.38
C ALA A 77 19.35 -4.75 -0.47
N LYS A 78 19.51 -5.83 0.30
CA LYS A 78 18.50 -6.88 0.36
C LYS A 78 17.23 -6.35 1.03
N ALA A 79 16.08 -6.86 0.60
CA ALA A 79 14.81 -6.51 1.21
C ALA A 79 14.79 -6.96 2.67
N LYS A 80 14.46 -6.04 3.56
CA LYS A 80 14.36 -6.31 4.98
C LYS A 80 13.08 -5.69 5.48
N MET A 81 12.08 -6.52 5.76
CA MET A 81 10.79 -6.02 6.22
C MET A 81 10.90 -5.51 7.66
N ILE A 82 10.12 -4.52 7.98
CA ILE A 82 10.04 -4.02 9.35
C ILE A 82 9.36 -5.10 10.18
N PRO A 83 9.93 -5.48 11.34
CA PRO A 83 9.28 -6.47 12.21
C PRO A 83 7.86 -6.03 12.58
N GLY A 84 6.93 -6.99 12.60
CA GLY A 84 5.52 -6.66 12.81
C GLY A 84 5.25 -5.86 14.07
N ASN A 85 5.99 -6.15 15.16
CA ASN A 85 5.79 -5.44 16.42
C ASN A 85 6.36 -4.03 16.42
N GLU A 86 7.04 -3.61 15.34
CA GLU A 86 7.61 -2.28 15.25
C GLU A 86 6.93 -1.42 14.17
N VAL A 87 6.07 -2.03 13.36
CA VAL A 87 5.45 -1.34 12.21
C VAL A 87 4.66 -0.12 12.67
N GLU A 88 3.83 -0.28 13.69
CA GLU A 88 2.97 0.82 14.13
C GLU A 88 3.80 2.01 14.60
N ASN A 89 4.85 1.75 15.37
CA ASN A 89 5.69 2.81 15.91
C ASN A 89 6.51 3.51 14.81
N ILE A 90 7.02 2.75 13.84
CA ILE A 90 7.89 3.28 12.81
C ILE A 90 7.10 3.96 11.69
N ILE A 91 6.00 3.36 11.27
CA ILE A 91 5.22 3.84 10.12
C ILE A 91 4.06 4.74 10.56
N GLY A 92 3.38 4.39 11.64
CA GLY A 92 2.20 5.11 12.10
C GLY A 92 0.90 4.34 11.92
N HIS A 93 0.96 3.12 11.39
CA HIS A 93 -0.21 2.26 11.21
C HIS A 93 0.13 0.85 11.68
N ALA A 94 -0.83 0.19 12.32
CA ALA A 94 -0.64 -1.19 12.76
C ALA A 94 -0.77 -2.16 11.59
N ILE A 95 -0.22 -3.36 11.75
CA ILE A 95 -0.34 -4.43 10.77
C ILE A 95 -1.81 -4.63 10.42
N GLY A 96 -2.07 -4.86 9.15
CA GLY A 96 -3.41 -5.05 8.63
C GLY A 96 -4.06 -3.77 8.16
N GLY A 97 -3.58 -2.61 8.62
CA GLY A 97 -4.11 -1.31 8.21
C GLY A 97 -3.06 -0.41 7.57
N VAL A 98 -1.85 -0.92 7.32
CA VAL A 98 -0.78 -0.11 6.76
C VAL A 98 -1.17 0.42 5.38
N CYS A 99 -1.01 1.72 5.20
CA CYS A 99 -1.32 2.40 3.95
C CYS A 99 -0.34 3.57 3.80
N PRO A 100 -0.26 4.19 2.61
CA PRO A 100 0.72 5.27 2.41
C PRO A 100 0.23 6.64 2.87
N PHE A 101 -0.92 6.72 3.56
CA PHE A 101 -1.52 7.99 3.94
C PHE A 101 -1.28 8.30 5.42
N ALA A 102 -1.01 9.57 5.74
CA ALA A 102 -0.85 10.01 7.12
C ALA A 102 0.21 9.21 7.89
N VAL A 103 1.29 8.85 7.21
CA VAL A 103 2.40 8.12 7.82
C VAL A 103 3.33 9.08 8.54
N ASN A 104 4.24 8.53 9.36
CA ASN A 104 5.23 9.37 10.04
C ASN A 104 6.12 10.10 9.03
N ASP A 105 6.60 11.29 9.40
CA ASP A 105 7.25 12.21 8.45
C ASP A 105 8.49 11.64 7.77
N ASN A 106 9.23 10.76 8.42
CA ASN A 106 10.46 10.23 7.84
C ASN A 106 10.25 9.02 6.92
N VAL A 107 9.01 8.59 6.73
CA VAL A 107 8.71 7.42 5.88
C VAL A 107 8.68 7.85 4.43
N LYS A 108 9.41 7.15 3.56
CA LYS A 108 9.39 7.41 2.12
C LYS A 108 8.50 6.40 1.44
N VAL A 109 7.69 6.87 0.50
CA VAL A 109 6.71 6.03 -0.19
C VAL A 109 7.09 5.86 -1.65
N TYR A 110 7.01 4.62 -2.13
CA TYR A 110 7.22 4.27 -3.53
C TYR A 110 5.97 3.56 -4.05
N LEU A 111 5.67 3.77 -5.32
CA LEU A 111 4.56 3.07 -5.98
C LEU A 111 5.13 2.13 -7.03
N ASP A 112 4.66 0.89 -7.05
CA ASP A 112 5.17 -0.10 -7.99
C ASP A 112 4.39 -0.07 -9.31
N GLU A 113 5.09 -0.30 -10.41
CA GLU A 113 4.52 -0.26 -11.76
C GLU A 113 3.33 -1.21 -11.95
N SER A 114 3.23 -2.28 -11.15
CA SER A 114 2.12 -3.21 -11.24
C SER A 114 0.75 -2.55 -11.07
N LEU A 115 0.71 -1.42 -10.33
CA LEU A 115 -0.54 -0.69 -10.09
C LEU A 115 -1.07 0.00 -11.33
N LYS A 116 -0.21 0.29 -12.29
CA LYS A 116 -0.60 1.07 -13.48
C LYS A 116 -1.50 0.30 -14.45
N ARG A 117 -1.71 -0.99 -14.21
CA ARG A 117 -2.61 -1.79 -15.02
C ARG A 117 -4.07 -1.41 -14.84
N PHE A 118 -4.41 -0.72 -13.75
CA PHE A 118 -5.80 -0.49 -13.36
C PHE A 118 -6.15 0.98 -13.36
N GLU A 119 -7.44 1.26 -13.60
CA GLU A 119 -7.94 2.63 -13.53
C GLU A 119 -8.07 3.05 -12.06
N THR A 120 -8.55 2.15 -11.22
CA THR A 120 -8.64 2.40 -9.77
C THR A 120 -8.12 1.21 -8.99
N VAL A 121 -7.62 1.48 -7.79
CA VAL A 121 -7.12 0.46 -6.86
C VAL A 121 -7.67 0.74 -5.46
N PHE A 122 -7.55 -0.25 -4.58
CA PHE A 122 -8.11 -0.16 -3.24
C PHE A 122 -7.03 -0.33 -2.17
N PRO A 123 -6.37 0.75 -1.74
CA PRO A 123 -5.49 0.66 -0.57
C PRO A 123 -6.28 0.63 0.74
N ALA A 124 -5.67 0.09 1.79
CA ALA A 124 -6.23 0.17 3.13
C ALA A 124 -6.32 1.62 3.58
N ALA A 125 -7.10 1.88 4.60
CA ALA A 125 -7.30 3.24 5.10
C ALA A 125 -7.00 3.37 6.59
N GLY A 126 -6.01 2.62 7.08
CA GLY A 126 -5.50 2.80 8.44
C GLY A 126 -6.08 1.84 9.48
N SER A 127 -6.89 0.88 9.06
CA SER A 127 -7.40 -0.15 9.96
C SER A 127 -7.53 -1.46 9.20
N PRO A 128 -7.63 -2.60 9.91
CA PRO A 128 -7.75 -3.91 9.25
C PRO A 128 -9.16 -4.20 8.70
N ASN A 129 -10.03 -3.21 8.67
CA ASN A 129 -11.39 -3.36 8.11
C ASN A 129 -11.82 -2.12 7.32
N SER A 130 -10.87 -1.47 6.65
CA SER A 130 -11.20 -0.29 5.87
C SER A 130 -10.38 -0.23 4.59
N ALA A 131 -10.89 0.52 3.62
CA ALA A 131 -10.21 0.74 2.35
C ALA A 131 -10.77 2.01 1.71
N ILE A 132 -10.07 2.49 0.69
CA ILE A 132 -10.56 3.62 -0.09
C ILE A 132 -10.27 3.30 -1.57
N GLU A 133 -11.22 3.61 -2.45
CA GLU A 133 -10.98 3.44 -3.88
C GLU A 133 -10.38 4.72 -4.45
N LEU A 134 -9.24 4.61 -5.12
CA LEU A 134 -8.56 5.76 -5.71
C LEU A 134 -8.18 5.46 -7.14
N THR A 135 -8.27 6.48 -7.99
CA THR A 135 -7.65 6.41 -9.32
C THR A 135 -6.14 6.47 -9.13
N ILE A 136 -5.39 6.12 -10.17
CA ILE A 136 -3.93 6.20 -10.08
C ILE A 136 -3.45 7.65 -9.85
N PRO A 137 -3.99 8.67 -10.55
CA PRO A 137 -3.61 10.05 -10.23
C PRO A 137 -3.94 10.46 -8.78
N GLU A 138 -5.06 9.97 -8.22
CA GLU A 138 -5.38 10.23 -6.83
C GLU A 138 -4.40 9.54 -5.89
N LEU A 139 -4.03 8.31 -6.20
CA LEU A 139 -3.04 7.60 -5.40
C LEU A 139 -1.70 8.35 -5.40
N GLU A 140 -1.28 8.83 -6.57
CA GLU A 140 -0.08 9.64 -6.67
C GLU A 140 -0.16 10.86 -5.77
N LYS A 141 -1.28 11.57 -5.84
CA LYS A 141 -1.45 12.81 -5.09
C LYS A 141 -1.47 12.58 -3.59
N TYR A 142 -2.27 11.60 -3.14
CA TYR A 142 -2.50 11.45 -1.70
C TYR A 142 -1.44 10.61 -0.99
N SER A 143 -0.69 9.78 -1.72
CA SER A 143 0.38 9.00 -1.12
C SER A 143 1.64 9.81 -0.87
N ASN A 144 1.74 10.98 -1.49
CA ASN A 144 2.94 11.81 -1.39
C ASN A 144 4.18 11.00 -1.76
N PHE A 145 4.08 10.22 -2.83
CA PHE A 145 5.11 9.26 -3.22
C PHE A 145 6.35 9.92 -3.78
N LEU A 146 7.49 9.22 -3.70
CA LEU A 146 8.73 9.71 -4.26
C LEU A 146 8.84 9.41 -5.74
N GLN A 147 8.61 8.17 -6.13
CA GLN A 147 8.71 7.78 -7.53
C GLN A 147 8.09 6.41 -7.76
N TRP A 148 7.83 6.11 -9.03
CA TRP A 148 7.42 4.79 -9.46
C TRP A 148 8.63 3.89 -9.59
N ILE A 149 8.49 2.62 -9.19
CA ILE A 149 9.58 1.65 -9.27
C ILE A 149 9.04 0.32 -9.81
N ASP A 150 9.95 -0.55 -10.24
CA ASP A 150 9.60 -1.87 -10.73
C ASP A 150 10.38 -2.90 -9.93
N VAL A 151 9.79 -3.37 -8.84
CA VAL A 151 10.45 -4.33 -7.93
C VAL A 151 9.60 -5.57 -7.67
N CYS A 152 8.57 -5.79 -8.44
CA CYS A 152 7.66 -6.92 -8.24
C CYS A 152 7.70 -7.91 -9.39
N LYS A 153 7.28 -9.14 -9.11
CA LYS A 153 7.18 -10.22 -10.11
C LYS A 153 5.79 -10.87 -10.01
N ASP A 154 5.52 -11.79 -10.92
CA ASP A 154 4.31 -12.61 -10.96
C ASP A 154 3.04 -11.85 -11.35
N TRP A 155 3.16 -10.65 -11.88
CA TRP A 155 2.00 -9.86 -12.30
C TRP A 155 1.97 -9.62 -13.82
N GLN A 156 3.12 -9.75 -14.46
CA GLN A 156 3.16 -9.61 -15.89
C GLN A 156 2.70 -10.91 -16.51
N GLU A 157 1.69 -10.87 -17.30
CA GLU A 157 1.18 -11.98 -17.83
C GLU A 157 1.97 -12.45 -18.81
N SER A 158 2.23 -13.42 -18.74
CA SER A 158 2.95 -13.95 -19.59
C SER A 158 2.33 -13.86 -20.80
N ASN A 159 1.83 -13.49 -20.86
CA ASN A 159 1.26 -13.23 -21.73
C ASN A 159 1.73 -13.55 -22.78
N THR A 160 2.05 -14.07 -22.69
CA THR A 160 2.49 -14.34 -23.24
C THR A 160 2.26 -15.17 -23.85
N ILE A 161 2.07 -15.45 -24.16
CA ILE A 161 1.90 -16.07 -24.82
C ILE A 161 1.98 -16.17 -25.49
#